data_2aebdc5ae6c26a37784d5c3ba813d96b
#
_entry.id   2aebdc5ae6c26a37784d5c3ba813d96b
#
_cell.length_a   1.000
_cell.length_b   1.000
_cell.length_c   1.000
_cell.angle_alpha   90.00
_cell.angle_beta   90.00
_cell.angle_gamma   90.00
#
_symmetry.space_group_name_H-M   'P 1'
#
loop_
_entity.id
_entity.type
_entity.pdbx_description
1 polymer ?
#
loop_
_entity_poly.entity_id
_entity_poly.type
_entity_poly.pdbx_seq_one_letter_code
_entity_poly.pdbx_strand_id
1 'polypeptide(L)'
;MKIAFLFPGQGAQKQNMGKSFYENDADSRAVFDSVKTVTGIDACDLIFKDNDELNNTRYTQIAMVATGIAMLKAVEKTGLKADICAGLSLGEYEALYLSGAISADDAIAIVDKRGQYMSEIKGGAMSAVLSLDNDTIKSIVDNIDGCWVANYNCPGQTVISGTKEAVALAGEKLKEAGAKRVLPLKVSGAFHSGLMKEAGEKL
;
A
#
# COMPACT_ATOMS: atom_id res chain seq x y z
N MET A 1 28.45 -2.14 7.40
CA MET A 1 27.28 -2.86 6.87
C MET A 1 26.31 -1.80 6.39
N LYS A 2 25.70 -1.96 5.21
CA LYS A 2 24.63 -1.06 4.75
C LYS A 2 23.27 -1.60 5.18
N ILE A 3 22.39 -0.72 5.59
CA ILE A 3 21.06 -1.05 6.13
C ILE A 3 20.00 -0.39 5.25
N ALA A 4 19.04 -1.20 4.79
CA ALA A 4 17.85 -0.71 4.09
C ALA A 4 16.61 -0.86 4.98
N PHE A 5 15.79 0.19 5.06
CA PHE A 5 14.46 0.12 5.66
C PHE A 5 13.43 0.01 4.54
N LEU A 6 12.61 -1.03 4.62
CA LEU A 6 11.60 -1.33 3.61
C LEU A 6 10.22 -1.29 4.25
N PHE A 7 9.31 -0.53 3.65
CA PHE A 7 7.96 -0.31 4.15
C PHE A 7 6.92 -1.06 3.30
N PRO A 8 6.05 -1.84 3.92
CA PRO A 8 5.06 -2.65 3.20
C PRO A 8 3.94 -1.78 2.61
N GLY A 9 3.29 -2.30 1.57
CA GLY A 9 2.06 -1.75 1.03
C GLY A 9 0.80 -2.28 1.72
N GLN A 10 -0.36 -1.79 1.27
CA GLN A 10 -1.66 -2.29 1.68
C GLN A 10 -1.76 -3.81 1.50
N GLY A 11 -2.35 -4.50 2.47
CA GLY A 11 -2.44 -5.96 2.56
C GLY A 11 -1.59 -6.56 3.70
N ALA A 12 -0.69 -5.77 4.31
CA ALA A 12 0.09 -6.18 5.47
C ALA A 12 -0.55 -5.82 6.82
N GLN A 13 -1.68 -5.10 6.81
CA GLN A 13 -2.40 -4.71 8.03
C GLN A 13 -2.87 -5.91 8.84
N LYS A 14 -2.81 -5.77 10.15
CA LYS A 14 -3.30 -6.77 11.10
C LYS A 14 -3.92 -6.07 12.31
N GLN A 15 -4.95 -6.68 12.87
CA GLN A 15 -5.52 -6.25 14.15
C GLN A 15 -4.40 -6.22 15.22
N ASN A 16 -4.42 -5.19 16.05
CA ASN A 16 -3.43 -4.92 17.09
C ASN A 16 -1.99 -4.65 16.59
N MET A 17 -1.78 -4.36 15.29
CA MET A 17 -0.47 -3.94 14.81
C MET A 17 -0.01 -2.66 15.54
N GLY A 18 1.24 -2.63 15.98
CA GLY A 18 1.82 -1.50 16.68
C GLY A 18 1.38 -1.31 18.14
N LYS A 19 0.48 -2.15 18.71
CA LYS A 19 -0.05 -1.97 20.06
C LYS A 19 1.04 -1.94 21.13
N SER A 20 2.02 -2.81 21.05
CA SER A 20 3.14 -2.82 21.99
C SER A 20 3.98 -1.54 21.96
N PHE A 21 4.12 -0.90 20.79
CA PHE A 21 4.79 0.38 20.67
C PHE A 21 3.94 1.51 21.29
N TYR A 22 2.64 1.52 21.03
CA TYR A 22 1.71 2.45 21.66
C TYR A 22 1.75 2.39 23.20
N GLU A 23 1.76 1.19 23.76
CA GLU A 23 1.73 0.98 25.21
C GLU A 23 3.04 1.33 25.92
N ASN A 24 4.19 1.09 25.26
CA ASN A 24 5.51 1.15 25.90
C ASN A 24 6.41 2.30 25.46
N ASP A 25 6.03 3.08 24.42
CA ASP A 25 6.83 4.19 23.92
C ASP A 25 6.00 5.45 23.74
N ALA A 26 6.39 6.53 24.43
CA ALA A 26 5.62 7.78 24.43
C ALA A 26 5.61 8.48 23.07
N ASP A 27 6.71 8.42 22.30
CA ASP A 27 6.77 9.06 20.97
C ASP A 27 5.97 8.26 19.96
N SER A 28 6.01 6.93 20.05
CA SER A 28 5.15 6.06 19.26
C SER A 28 3.66 6.30 19.55
N ARG A 29 3.30 6.44 20.83
CA ARG A 29 1.94 6.79 21.26
C ARG A 29 1.48 8.10 20.66
N ALA A 30 2.32 9.14 20.71
CA ALA A 30 2.01 10.45 20.17
C ALA A 30 1.65 10.41 18.67
N VAL A 31 2.27 9.51 17.89
CA VAL A 31 1.91 9.31 16.47
C VAL A 31 0.48 8.76 16.33
N PHE A 32 0.10 7.75 17.11
CA PHE A 32 -1.26 7.22 17.07
C PHE A 32 -2.30 8.26 17.52
N ASP A 33 -1.98 9.05 18.55
CA ASP A 33 -2.87 10.09 19.06
C ASP A 33 -3.02 11.25 18.07
N SER A 34 -1.97 11.60 17.29
CA SER A 34 -2.03 12.65 16.27
C SER A 34 -2.97 12.31 15.11
N VAL A 35 -3.19 11.02 14.80
CA VAL A 35 -4.13 10.59 13.76
C VAL A 35 -5.51 11.21 13.96
N LYS A 36 -6.02 11.23 15.19
CA LYS A 36 -7.33 11.81 15.51
C LYS A 36 -7.37 13.33 15.28
N THR A 37 -6.29 14.02 15.60
CA THR A 37 -6.16 15.46 15.38
C THR A 37 -6.12 15.79 13.89
N VAL A 38 -5.39 15.00 13.12
CA VAL A 38 -5.14 15.24 11.68
C VAL A 38 -6.35 14.83 10.82
N THR A 39 -6.98 13.69 11.13
CA THR A 39 -7.99 13.06 10.25
C THR A 39 -9.39 12.98 10.85
N GLY A 40 -9.54 13.21 12.16
CA GLY A 40 -10.77 12.95 12.92
C GLY A 40 -10.99 11.47 13.27
N ILE A 41 -10.12 10.56 12.83
CA ILE A 41 -10.24 9.11 13.02
C ILE A 41 -9.41 8.68 14.24
N ASP A 42 -10.00 7.90 15.14
CA ASP A 42 -9.29 7.35 16.28
C ASP A 42 -8.53 6.08 15.87
N ALA A 43 -7.20 6.19 15.80
CA ALA A 43 -6.33 5.09 15.36
C ALA A 43 -6.38 3.89 16.33
N CYS A 44 -6.55 4.15 17.64
CA CYS A 44 -6.63 3.09 18.64
C CYS A 44 -7.93 2.29 18.49
N ASP A 45 -9.05 2.98 18.25
CA ASP A 45 -10.33 2.33 17.97
C ASP A 45 -10.28 1.51 16.69
N LEU A 46 -9.66 2.06 15.64
CA LEU A 46 -9.52 1.41 14.34
C LEU A 46 -8.62 0.15 14.40
N ILE A 47 -7.51 0.20 15.14
CA ILE A 47 -6.47 -0.83 15.07
C ILE A 47 -6.57 -1.82 16.23
N PHE A 48 -6.98 -1.36 17.44
CA PHE A 48 -6.93 -2.17 18.66
C PHE A 48 -8.29 -2.73 19.09
N LYS A 49 -9.40 -2.25 18.48
CA LYS A 49 -10.74 -2.82 18.70
C LYS A 49 -11.12 -3.69 17.50
N ASP A 50 -11.85 -4.75 17.76
CA ASP A 50 -12.37 -5.63 16.72
C ASP A 50 -13.41 -4.88 15.87
N ASN A 51 -13.12 -4.77 14.56
CA ASN A 51 -13.98 -4.11 13.58
C ASN A 51 -13.57 -4.51 12.16
N ASP A 52 -14.48 -4.32 11.19
CA ASP A 52 -14.23 -4.61 9.77
C ASP A 52 -13.58 -3.42 9.01
N GLU A 53 -13.48 -2.24 9.64
CA GLU A 53 -13.05 -1.01 8.97
C GLU A 53 -11.57 -1.03 8.58
N LEU A 54 -10.73 -1.75 9.35
CA LEU A 54 -9.30 -1.88 9.06
C LEU A 54 -9.01 -2.41 7.65
N ASN A 55 -9.95 -3.12 7.03
CA ASN A 55 -9.82 -3.63 5.66
C ASN A 55 -10.39 -2.69 4.59
N ASN A 56 -10.96 -1.56 4.97
CA ASN A 56 -11.37 -0.52 4.05
C ASN A 56 -10.14 0.31 3.64
N THR A 57 -9.96 0.51 2.33
CA THR A 57 -8.76 1.17 1.76
C THR A 57 -8.39 2.48 2.47
N ARG A 58 -9.35 3.36 2.76
CA ARG A 58 -9.08 4.61 3.47
C ARG A 58 -8.47 4.37 4.84
N TYR A 59 -9.11 3.54 5.63
CA TYR A 59 -8.69 3.28 7.02
C TYR A 59 -7.42 2.42 7.08
N THR A 60 -7.27 1.46 6.17
CA THR A 60 -6.03 0.67 6.05
C THR A 60 -4.82 1.58 5.84
N GLN A 61 -4.93 2.59 4.96
CA GLN A 61 -3.81 3.46 4.65
C GLN A 61 -3.38 4.28 5.86
N ILE A 62 -4.32 4.89 6.57
CA ILE A 62 -4.05 5.65 7.80
C ILE A 62 -3.42 4.74 8.86
N ALA A 63 -4.02 3.59 9.11
CA ALA A 63 -3.58 2.65 10.14
C ALA A 63 -2.15 2.16 9.91
N MET A 64 -1.82 1.80 8.67
CA MET A 64 -0.48 1.30 8.32
C MET A 64 0.57 2.37 8.44
N VAL A 65 0.36 3.56 7.86
CA VAL A 65 1.34 4.64 7.90
C VAL A 65 1.57 5.13 9.34
N ALA A 66 0.51 5.31 10.12
CA ALA A 66 0.65 5.66 11.54
C ALA A 66 1.44 4.60 12.32
N THR A 67 1.15 3.31 12.08
CA THR A 67 1.88 2.20 12.72
C THR A 67 3.35 2.18 12.31
N GLY A 68 3.65 2.30 11.01
CA GLY A 68 5.03 2.31 10.51
C GLY A 68 5.84 3.47 11.07
N ILE A 69 5.28 4.68 11.10
CA ILE A 69 5.95 5.86 11.69
C ILE A 69 6.13 5.68 13.20
N ALA A 70 5.13 5.14 13.92
CA ALA A 70 5.26 4.85 15.35
C ALA A 70 6.38 3.83 15.64
N MET A 71 6.50 2.80 14.82
CA MET A 71 7.61 1.84 14.92
C MET A 71 8.96 2.50 14.64
N LEU A 72 9.04 3.41 13.65
CA LEU A 72 10.24 4.18 13.37
C LEU A 72 10.68 5.04 14.57
N LYS A 73 9.74 5.68 15.28
CA LYS A 73 10.05 6.44 16.50
C LYS A 73 10.77 5.60 17.56
N ALA A 74 10.36 4.36 17.75
CA ALA A 74 11.02 3.45 18.65
C ALA A 74 12.40 2.99 18.13
N VAL A 75 12.51 2.73 16.82
CA VAL A 75 13.78 2.33 16.19
C VAL A 75 14.82 3.45 16.24
N GLU A 76 14.43 4.70 16.02
CA GLU A 76 15.31 5.87 16.10
C GLU A 76 16.05 5.95 17.45
N LYS A 77 15.40 5.58 18.55
CA LYS A 77 15.98 5.55 19.91
C LYS A 77 17.09 4.53 20.09
N THR A 78 17.13 3.51 19.26
CA THR A 78 18.21 2.50 19.29
C THR A 78 19.51 2.99 18.65
N GLY A 79 19.48 4.14 17.97
CA GLY A 79 20.60 4.64 17.17
C GLY A 79 20.75 3.95 15.81
N LEU A 80 19.88 2.99 15.46
CA LEU A 80 19.90 2.34 14.17
C LEU A 80 19.44 3.35 13.09
N LYS A 81 20.26 3.47 12.03
CA LYS A 81 19.97 4.35 10.90
C LYS A 81 19.97 3.56 9.60
N ALA A 82 19.05 3.93 8.71
CA ALA A 82 19.04 3.41 7.36
C ALA A 82 20.03 4.21 6.46
N ASP A 83 20.77 3.46 5.61
CA ASP A 83 21.52 4.06 4.51
C ASP A 83 20.61 4.34 3.30
N ILE A 84 19.52 3.57 3.16
CA ILE A 84 18.52 3.71 2.11
C ILE A 84 17.15 3.30 2.66
N CYS A 85 16.09 3.91 2.15
CA CYS A 85 14.72 3.51 2.42
C CYS A 85 13.93 3.35 1.13
N ALA A 86 12.95 2.46 1.14
CA ALA A 86 12.00 2.28 0.05
C ALA A 86 10.66 1.78 0.59
N GLY A 87 9.58 2.08 -0.13
CA GLY A 87 8.24 1.67 0.23
C GLY A 87 7.47 1.11 -0.96
N LEU A 88 6.68 0.07 -0.73
CA LEU A 88 5.77 -0.48 -1.73
C LEU A 88 4.46 0.32 -1.70
N SER A 89 4.15 1.08 -2.76
CA SER A 89 2.89 1.84 -2.89
C SER A 89 2.62 2.73 -1.68
N LEU A 90 1.83 2.29 -0.72
CA LEU A 90 1.53 2.99 0.52
C LEU A 90 2.78 3.26 1.38
N GLY A 91 3.69 2.29 1.45
CA GLY A 91 4.93 2.40 2.23
C GLY A 91 5.88 3.49 1.76
N GLU A 92 5.67 4.05 0.56
CA GLU A 92 6.43 5.21 0.07
C GLU A 92 6.28 6.43 1.00
N TYR A 93 5.13 6.62 1.62
CA TYR A 93 4.89 7.73 2.56
C TYR A 93 5.68 7.58 3.86
N GLU A 94 5.88 6.36 4.33
CA GLU A 94 6.78 6.07 5.47
C GLU A 94 8.25 6.28 5.09
N ALA A 95 8.64 5.92 3.86
CA ALA A 95 9.97 6.20 3.34
C ALA A 95 10.22 7.71 3.17
N LEU A 96 9.24 8.48 2.70
CA LEU A 96 9.29 9.95 2.62
C LEU A 96 9.44 10.60 4.00
N TYR A 97 8.68 10.11 5.00
CA TYR A 97 8.84 10.54 6.38
C TYR A 97 10.25 10.25 6.90
N LEU A 98 10.74 9.01 6.75
CA LEU A 98 12.08 8.62 7.22
C LEU A 98 13.19 9.44 6.54
N SER A 99 13.04 9.81 5.28
CA SER A 99 14.00 10.68 4.56
C SER A 99 13.98 12.14 5.00
N GLY A 100 12.99 12.55 5.80
CA GLY A 100 12.77 13.93 6.21
C GLY A 100 12.09 14.82 5.16
N ALA A 101 11.55 14.23 4.08
CA ALA A 101 10.86 14.98 3.03
C ALA A 101 9.49 15.50 3.47
N ILE A 102 8.80 14.79 4.34
CA ILE A 102 7.49 15.17 4.91
C ILE A 102 7.46 14.89 6.42
N SER A 103 6.59 15.59 7.15
CA SER A 103 6.35 15.32 8.57
C SER A 103 5.45 14.08 8.76
N ALA A 104 5.35 13.57 10.00
CA ALA A 104 4.44 12.49 10.33
C ALA A 104 2.98 12.89 10.08
N ASP A 105 2.59 14.09 10.49
CA ASP A 105 1.23 14.61 10.33
C ASP A 105 0.89 14.83 8.84
N ASP A 106 1.85 15.31 8.02
CA ASP A 106 1.66 15.43 6.57
C ASP A 106 1.48 14.04 5.93
N ALA A 107 2.31 13.06 6.30
CA ALA A 107 2.16 11.69 5.79
C ALA A 107 0.76 11.13 6.11
N ILE A 108 0.28 11.30 7.35
CA ILE A 108 -1.04 10.84 7.78
C ILE A 108 -2.16 11.59 7.03
N ALA A 109 -2.05 12.91 6.88
CA ALA A 109 -3.03 13.72 6.15
C ALA A 109 -3.11 13.34 4.66
N ILE A 110 -1.97 13.15 4.02
CA ILE A 110 -1.89 12.76 2.60
C ILE A 110 -2.51 11.38 2.39
N VAL A 111 -2.17 10.38 3.22
CA VAL A 111 -2.70 9.03 3.03
C VAL A 111 -4.18 8.90 3.39
N ASP A 112 -4.73 9.74 4.25
CA ASP A 112 -6.19 9.86 4.45
C ASP A 112 -6.87 10.29 3.14
N LYS A 113 -6.38 11.37 2.50
CA LYS A 113 -6.90 11.83 1.21
C LYS A 113 -6.70 10.81 0.10
N ARG A 114 -5.50 10.23 0.02
CA ARG A 114 -5.18 9.17 -0.94
C ARG A 114 -6.16 7.99 -0.80
N GLY A 115 -6.35 7.49 0.41
CA GLY A 115 -7.27 6.39 0.68
C GLY A 115 -8.72 6.75 0.35
N GLN A 116 -9.14 7.98 0.66
CA GLN A 116 -10.46 8.49 0.31
C GLN A 116 -10.65 8.51 -1.23
N TYR A 117 -9.78 9.18 -1.98
CA TYR A 117 -9.89 9.31 -3.43
C TYR A 117 -9.81 7.95 -4.14
N MET A 118 -8.91 7.07 -3.71
CA MET A 118 -8.82 5.71 -4.24
C MET A 118 -10.08 4.89 -3.96
N SER A 119 -10.73 5.08 -2.82
CA SER A 119 -11.95 4.35 -2.45
C SER A 119 -13.21 4.85 -3.18
N GLU A 120 -13.19 6.06 -3.72
CA GLU A 120 -14.27 6.62 -4.56
C GLU A 120 -14.34 5.92 -5.93
N ILE A 121 -13.21 5.47 -6.46
CA ILE A 121 -13.14 4.76 -7.74
C ILE A 121 -13.62 3.33 -7.55
N LYS A 122 -14.79 3.04 -8.08
CA LYS A 122 -15.45 1.73 -7.95
C LYS A 122 -15.18 0.84 -9.15
N GLY A 123 -15.16 -0.45 -8.90
CA GLY A 123 -14.98 -1.46 -9.93
C GLY A 123 -13.51 -1.75 -10.25
N GLY A 124 -13.31 -2.58 -11.27
CA GLY A 124 -11.99 -3.07 -11.64
C GLY A 124 -11.55 -4.33 -10.89
N ALA A 125 -10.38 -4.80 -11.23
CA ALA A 125 -9.76 -5.99 -10.66
C ALA A 125 -8.24 -5.88 -10.71
N MET A 126 -7.58 -6.70 -9.89
CA MET A 126 -6.13 -6.91 -9.93
C MET A 126 -5.82 -8.41 -9.85
N SER A 127 -4.74 -8.83 -10.50
CA SER A 127 -4.26 -10.21 -10.43
C SER A 127 -2.74 -10.26 -10.34
N ALA A 128 -2.23 -11.16 -9.50
CA ALA A 128 -0.81 -11.45 -9.43
C ALA A 128 -0.45 -12.54 -10.46
N VAL A 129 0.50 -12.25 -11.33
CA VAL A 129 1.05 -13.15 -12.35
C VAL A 129 2.34 -13.72 -11.82
N LEU A 130 2.44 -15.06 -11.78
CA LEU A 130 3.59 -15.75 -11.20
C LEU A 130 4.36 -16.54 -12.25
N SER A 131 5.69 -16.45 -12.15
CA SER A 131 6.66 -17.24 -12.94
C SER A 131 6.55 -17.02 -14.44
N LEU A 132 6.32 -15.78 -14.88
CA LEU A 132 6.45 -15.31 -16.24
C LEU A 132 7.33 -14.06 -16.22
N ASP A 133 8.13 -13.85 -17.27
CA ASP A 133 9.01 -12.68 -17.37
C ASP A 133 8.22 -11.39 -17.62
N ASN A 134 8.80 -10.27 -17.19
CA ASN A 134 8.12 -8.97 -17.22
C ASN A 134 7.88 -8.47 -18.67
N ASP A 135 8.78 -8.77 -19.61
CA ASP A 135 8.67 -8.29 -20.99
C ASP A 135 7.51 -9.00 -21.70
N THR A 136 7.37 -10.31 -21.49
CA THR A 136 6.22 -11.09 -21.98
C THR A 136 4.92 -10.57 -21.36
N ILE A 137 4.86 -10.35 -20.03
CA ILE A 137 3.68 -9.80 -19.38
C ILE A 137 3.33 -8.45 -19.97
N LYS A 138 4.29 -7.55 -20.05
CA LYS A 138 4.10 -6.20 -20.59
C LYS A 138 3.61 -6.22 -22.03
N SER A 139 4.20 -7.05 -22.88
CA SER A 139 3.81 -7.14 -24.30
C SER A 139 2.37 -7.62 -24.50
N ILE A 140 1.87 -8.51 -23.61
CA ILE A 140 0.48 -8.98 -23.66
C ILE A 140 -0.45 -7.92 -23.14
N VAL A 141 -0.13 -7.29 -21.99
CA VAL A 141 -0.98 -6.30 -21.32
C VAL A 141 -1.12 -5.02 -22.16
N ASP A 142 -0.05 -4.55 -22.78
CA ASP A 142 -0.05 -3.34 -23.64
C ASP A 142 -0.98 -3.47 -24.88
N ASN A 143 -1.35 -4.71 -25.25
CA ASN A 143 -2.29 -4.99 -26.34
C ASN A 143 -3.74 -5.26 -25.85
N ILE A 144 -4.05 -4.93 -24.58
CA ILE A 144 -5.38 -5.10 -24.01
C ILE A 144 -5.85 -3.77 -23.42
N ASP A 145 -6.79 -3.14 -24.09
CA ASP A 145 -7.38 -1.89 -23.61
C ASP A 145 -8.02 -2.08 -22.22
N GLY A 146 -7.71 -1.16 -21.30
CA GLY A 146 -8.25 -1.20 -19.94
C GLY A 146 -7.50 -2.14 -18.99
N CYS A 147 -6.32 -2.66 -19.38
CA CYS A 147 -5.43 -3.42 -18.51
C CYS A 147 -4.05 -2.74 -18.44
N TRP A 148 -3.44 -2.74 -17.27
CA TRP A 148 -2.11 -2.14 -17.02
C TRP A 148 -1.27 -3.06 -16.14
N VAL A 149 0.05 -2.99 -16.32
CA VAL A 149 0.98 -3.52 -15.32
C VAL A 149 1.00 -2.56 -14.13
N ALA A 150 0.62 -3.04 -12.97
CA ALA A 150 0.48 -2.24 -11.74
C ALA A 150 1.76 -2.26 -10.90
N ASN A 151 2.34 -3.45 -10.66
CA ASN A 151 3.53 -3.60 -9.80
C ASN A 151 4.48 -4.64 -10.36
N TYR A 152 5.76 -4.33 -10.34
CA TYR A 152 6.86 -5.28 -10.45
C TYR A 152 7.38 -5.60 -9.04
N ASN A 153 6.81 -6.62 -8.39
CA ASN A 153 7.11 -6.89 -6.98
C ASN A 153 8.48 -7.54 -6.77
N CYS A 154 8.80 -8.53 -7.59
CA CYS A 154 10.10 -9.19 -7.60
C CYS A 154 10.24 -9.99 -8.91
N PRO A 155 11.43 -10.53 -9.23
CA PRO A 155 11.58 -11.43 -10.35
C PRO A 155 10.57 -12.58 -10.30
N GLY A 156 9.74 -12.71 -11.33
CA GLY A 156 8.69 -13.72 -11.42
C GLY A 156 7.40 -13.44 -10.66
N GLN A 157 7.20 -12.22 -10.14
CA GLN A 157 5.92 -11.78 -9.59
C GLN A 157 5.59 -10.36 -10.03
N THR A 158 4.61 -10.25 -10.91
CA THR A 158 4.09 -8.98 -11.44
C THR A 158 2.59 -8.90 -11.22
N VAL A 159 2.08 -7.72 -10.90
CA VAL A 159 0.65 -7.49 -10.71
C VAL A 159 0.11 -6.72 -11.90
N ILE A 160 -1.03 -7.18 -12.43
CA ILE A 160 -1.83 -6.49 -13.44
C ILE A 160 -3.10 -5.93 -12.81
N SER A 161 -3.59 -4.81 -13.33
CA SER A 161 -4.73 -4.07 -12.82
C SER A 161 -5.52 -3.46 -13.97
N GLY A 162 -6.85 -3.34 -13.81
CA GLY A 162 -7.69 -2.76 -14.86
C GLY A 162 -9.17 -3.04 -14.68
N THR A 163 -9.93 -2.96 -15.77
CA THR A 163 -11.33 -3.40 -15.74
C THR A 163 -11.41 -4.90 -15.47
N LYS A 164 -12.52 -5.37 -14.95
CA LYS A 164 -12.70 -6.81 -14.64
C LYS A 164 -12.51 -7.67 -15.88
N GLU A 165 -13.08 -7.23 -16.99
CA GLU A 165 -13.05 -7.91 -18.28
C GLU A 165 -11.64 -7.94 -18.86
N ALA A 166 -10.92 -6.80 -18.83
CA ALA A 166 -9.57 -6.69 -19.35
C ALA A 166 -8.57 -7.52 -18.52
N VAL A 167 -8.68 -7.51 -17.19
CA VAL A 167 -7.84 -8.33 -16.30
C VAL A 167 -8.12 -9.83 -16.49
N ALA A 168 -9.39 -10.22 -16.71
CA ALA A 168 -9.73 -11.60 -16.99
C ALA A 168 -9.12 -12.08 -18.32
N LEU A 169 -9.31 -11.28 -19.40
CA LEU A 169 -8.74 -11.57 -20.73
C LEU A 169 -7.20 -11.64 -20.67
N ALA A 170 -6.56 -10.67 -19.98
CA ALA A 170 -5.11 -10.69 -19.78
C ALA A 170 -4.68 -11.96 -19.05
N GLY A 171 -5.43 -12.36 -18.00
CA GLY A 171 -5.13 -13.54 -17.22
C GLY A 171 -5.18 -14.85 -18.04
N GLU A 172 -6.08 -14.96 -18.99
CA GLU A 172 -6.15 -16.11 -19.94
C GLU A 172 -4.93 -16.13 -20.85
N LYS A 173 -4.64 -15.01 -21.55
CA LYS A 173 -3.50 -14.88 -22.44
C LYS A 173 -2.15 -15.09 -21.74
N LEU A 174 -2.01 -14.62 -20.52
CA LEU A 174 -0.81 -14.82 -19.73
C LEU A 174 -0.59 -16.28 -19.31
N LYS A 175 -1.67 -17.02 -19.02
CA LYS A 175 -1.59 -18.48 -18.80
C LYS A 175 -1.18 -19.22 -20.06
N GLU A 176 -1.75 -18.88 -21.22
CA GLU A 176 -1.37 -19.44 -22.51
C GLU A 176 0.10 -19.15 -22.85
N ALA A 177 0.63 -17.99 -22.46
CA ALA A 177 2.03 -17.62 -22.61
C ALA A 177 2.97 -18.28 -21.59
N GLY A 178 2.45 -19.10 -20.67
CA GLY A 178 3.26 -19.89 -19.74
C GLY A 178 3.31 -19.36 -18.30
N ALA A 179 2.49 -18.39 -17.92
CA ALA A 179 2.38 -18.01 -16.51
C ALA A 179 1.93 -19.20 -15.64
N LYS A 180 2.73 -19.53 -14.62
CA LYS A 180 2.45 -20.68 -13.76
C LYS A 180 1.15 -20.50 -12.98
N ARG A 181 0.84 -19.28 -12.57
CA ARG A 181 -0.42 -18.90 -11.90
C ARG A 181 -0.78 -17.46 -12.22
N VAL A 182 -2.07 -17.19 -12.33
CA VAL A 182 -2.67 -15.86 -12.32
C VAL A 182 -3.69 -15.87 -11.20
N LEU A 183 -3.41 -15.14 -10.12
CA LEU A 183 -4.17 -15.17 -8.86
C LEU A 183 -4.93 -13.86 -8.68
N PRO A 184 -6.27 -13.86 -8.68
CA PRO A 184 -7.04 -12.67 -8.35
C PRO A 184 -6.70 -12.15 -6.95
N LEU A 185 -6.57 -10.84 -6.83
CA LEU A 185 -6.34 -10.17 -5.55
C LEU A 185 -7.67 -9.69 -4.95
N LYS A 186 -7.79 -9.80 -3.63
CA LYS A 186 -8.95 -9.28 -2.89
C LYS A 186 -8.78 -7.78 -2.66
N VAL A 187 -9.13 -6.98 -3.65
CA VAL A 187 -9.03 -5.52 -3.62
C VAL A 187 -10.35 -4.88 -4.01
N SER A 188 -10.59 -3.64 -3.55
CA SER A 188 -11.82 -2.90 -3.82
C SER A 188 -11.80 -2.14 -5.15
N GLY A 189 -10.64 -2.01 -5.81
CA GLY A 189 -10.47 -1.23 -7.04
C GLY A 189 -9.26 -1.65 -7.86
N ALA A 190 -9.15 -1.08 -9.05
CA ALA A 190 -8.04 -1.28 -9.98
C ALA A 190 -6.89 -0.32 -9.65
N PHE A 191 -6.22 -0.56 -8.52
CA PHE A 191 -5.12 0.30 -8.08
C PHE A 191 -3.94 0.27 -9.06
N HIS A 192 -3.19 1.38 -9.13
CA HIS A 192 -2.04 1.54 -10.04
C HIS A 192 -2.38 1.30 -11.53
N SER A 193 -3.56 1.71 -11.96
CA SER A 193 -4.00 1.64 -13.35
C SER A 193 -4.45 3.02 -13.85
N GLY A 194 -4.70 3.14 -15.15
CA GLY A 194 -5.27 4.35 -15.72
C GLY A 194 -6.63 4.75 -15.13
N LEU A 195 -7.36 3.80 -14.51
CA LEU A 195 -8.61 4.08 -13.80
C LEU A 195 -8.42 4.93 -12.54
N MET A 196 -7.20 5.01 -11.99
CA MET A 196 -6.87 5.84 -10.83
C MET A 196 -6.43 7.26 -11.19
N LYS A 197 -6.47 7.65 -12.48
CA LYS A 197 -5.99 8.96 -12.94
C LYS A 197 -6.66 10.10 -12.19
N GLU A 198 -7.98 10.08 -12.07
CA GLU A 198 -8.74 11.12 -11.36
C GLU A 198 -8.36 11.21 -9.88
N ALA A 199 -8.14 10.07 -9.22
CA ALA A 199 -7.69 10.04 -7.83
C ALA A 199 -6.28 10.65 -7.68
N GLY A 200 -5.38 10.39 -8.64
CA GLY A 200 -4.04 10.97 -8.65
C GLY A 200 -4.02 12.47 -8.93
N GLU A 201 -4.94 12.98 -9.77
CA GLU A 201 -5.05 14.42 -10.05
C GLU A 201 -5.63 15.22 -8.86
N LYS A 202 -6.41 14.57 -7.99
CA LYS A 202 -6.95 15.18 -6.77
C LYS A 202 -5.97 15.20 -5.61
N LEU A 203 -4.95 14.33 -5.62
CA LEU A 203 -3.95 14.20 -4.59
C LEU A 203 -2.78 15.17 -4.79
#